data_4cc5026ada580204410aeff4bbd9e807
#
_entry.id   4cc5026ada580204410aeff4bbd9e807
#
_cell.length_a   1.000
_cell.length_b   1.000
_cell.length_c   1.000
_cell.angle_alpha   90.00
_cell.angle_beta   90.00
_cell.angle_gamma   90.00
#
_symmetry.space_group_name_H-M   'P 1'
#
loop_
_entity.id
_entity.type
_entity.pdbx_description
1 polymer ?
#
loop_
_entity_poly.entity_id
_entity_poly.type
_entity_poly.pdbx_seq_one_letter_code
_entity_poly.pdbx_strand_id
1 'polypeptide(L)'
;MGCVPSRASGERNAWLKTTVLLINPIYNADGNERVAVTNRGSQAGPVGGMGTRENAQGLDLNRDGTKMETAEARSMASLLTRYQPHVAMDLHTTDGSANSGFNMTYETSLNPNNANAQMRLLRDELLPAITTAVKAKHGSDWFYYGGVSGTGDQRAWRSDAELAKPRYTSTYFGVRNILGLLTETYSYASFKTRIVETYWFLEESLSYVASHGDTVRDVVAKANRESIIGQQLAVRQQLVKAPVLQKIVFAPTISVRNPYVADRPYRLRPDGLGNAHVTSEMLPFFGTAEPTETTLAPRVWVVPISTTAASAPAQATTAAPTAFGGARGGAAGTPTQRMMAAVIDRLEAHGIRYSITAADQPFSGDRFKIATNTLDAREYQGSHKARTLTGAWEAAEQTLPAGSLVIPMDQPLARLAFILLDPRSDDGFMWWNVLDAVLGLSPTPAYYPVLRSMNAVK
;
A
#
# COMPACT_ATOMS: atom_id res chain seq x y z
N MET A 1 -6.74 -21.19 -21.92
CA MET A 1 -6.80 -19.76 -22.32
C MET A 1 -8.04 -19.59 -23.18
N GLY A 2 -9.13 -19.10 -22.60
CA GLY A 2 -10.32 -18.76 -23.37
C GLY A 2 -10.16 -17.35 -23.90
N CYS A 3 -10.02 -17.19 -25.21
CA CYS A 3 -10.11 -15.88 -25.86
C CYS A 3 -11.39 -15.19 -25.41
N VAL A 4 -11.27 -14.02 -24.81
CA VAL A 4 -12.39 -13.07 -24.74
C VAL A 4 -12.87 -12.85 -26.16
N PRO A 5 -14.17 -13.01 -26.46
CA PRO A 5 -14.65 -12.86 -27.83
C PRO A 5 -14.26 -11.49 -28.38
N SER A 6 -13.64 -11.46 -29.53
CA SER A 6 -13.17 -10.26 -30.23
C SER A 6 -14.29 -9.34 -30.77
N ARG A 7 -15.52 -9.52 -30.34
CA ARG A 7 -16.63 -8.59 -30.57
C ARG A 7 -16.84 -7.76 -29.32
N ALA A 8 -15.92 -6.82 -29.07
CA ALA A 8 -16.23 -5.71 -28.18
C ALA A 8 -17.51 -5.02 -28.74
N SER A 9 -18.54 -4.91 -27.91
CA SER A 9 -19.67 -4.04 -28.19
C SER A 9 -19.14 -2.63 -28.47
N GLY A 10 -19.83 -1.82 -29.27
CA GLY A 10 -19.37 -0.45 -29.60
C GLY A 10 -19.02 0.39 -28.39
N GLU A 11 -19.59 0.09 -27.23
CA GLU A 11 -19.36 0.74 -25.94
C GLU A 11 -17.95 0.47 -25.37
N ARG A 12 -17.47 -0.77 -25.42
CA ARG A 12 -16.10 -1.13 -24.96
C ARG A 12 -15.01 -0.54 -25.83
N ASN A 13 -15.25 -0.42 -27.13
CA ASN A 13 -14.34 0.28 -28.02
C ASN A 13 -14.28 1.79 -27.72
N ALA A 14 -15.34 2.36 -27.12
CA ALA A 14 -15.34 3.76 -26.74
C ALA A 14 -14.37 4.08 -25.60
N TRP A 15 -14.10 3.14 -24.65
CA TRP A 15 -13.13 3.38 -23.57
C TRP A 15 -11.74 3.67 -24.10
N LEU A 16 -11.28 2.91 -25.09
CA LEU A 16 -9.94 3.05 -25.66
C LEU A 16 -9.73 4.31 -26.50
N LYS A 17 -10.79 5.08 -26.77
CA LYS A 17 -10.68 6.40 -27.41
C LYS A 17 -10.12 7.46 -26.47
N THR A 18 -10.34 7.31 -25.17
CA THR A 18 -9.99 8.31 -24.14
C THR A 18 -9.09 7.74 -23.05
N THR A 19 -8.87 6.43 -23.01
CA THR A 19 -8.16 5.73 -21.93
C THR A 19 -7.06 4.85 -22.48
N VAL A 20 -5.89 4.91 -21.90
CA VAL A 20 -4.81 3.93 -22.09
C VAL A 20 -4.92 2.90 -20.97
N LEU A 21 -5.03 1.63 -21.32
CA LEU A 21 -5.15 0.53 -20.38
C LEU A 21 -3.81 -0.22 -20.30
N LEU A 22 -3.22 -0.27 -19.10
CA LEU A 22 -2.07 -1.09 -18.78
C LEU A 22 -2.54 -2.30 -17.98
N ILE A 23 -2.11 -3.50 -18.38
CA ILE A 23 -2.51 -4.75 -17.73
C ILE A 23 -1.26 -5.49 -17.28
N ASN A 24 -1.15 -5.72 -15.98
CA ASN A 24 -0.23 -6.68 -15.40
C ASN A 24 -1.03 -7.94 -15.01
N PRO A 25 -1.04 -8.99 -15.84
CA PRO A 25 -1.95 -10.12 -15.65
C PRO A 25 -1.60 -10.98 -14.43
N ILE A 26 -0.31 -11.04 -14.05
CA ILE A 26 0.19 -11.86 -12.95
C ILE A 26 1.30 -11.10 -12.24
N TYR A 27 0.97 -10.53 -11.06
CA TYR A 27 1.96 -9.80 -10.27
C TYR A 27 2.93 -10.74 -9.55
N ASN A 28 2.42 -11.83 -8.93
CA ASN A 28 3.21 -12.86 -8.27
C ASN A 28 3.35 -14.09 -9.19
N ALA A 29 4.25 -14.03 -10.17
CA ALA A 29 4.46 -15.12 -11.10
C ALA A 29 4.98 -16.39 -10.40
N ASP A 30 5.91 -16.26 -9.46
CA ASP A 30 6.48 -17.36 -8.70
C ASP A 30 5.42 -18.11 -7.87
N GLY A 31 4.58 -17.36 -7.15
CA GLY A 31 3.50 -17.94 -6.37
C GLY A 31 2.43 -18.59 -7.25
N ASN A 32 2.16 -17.98 -8.41
CA ASN A 32 1.22 -18.55 -9.38
C ASN A 32 1.67 -19.89 -9.93
N GLU A 33 2.97 -20.09 -10.18
CA GLU A 33 3.52 -21.33 -10.71
C GLU A 33 3.66 -22.46 -9.67
N ARG A 34 3.63 -22.15 -8.38
CA ARG A 34 3.71 -23.13 -7.29
C ARG A 34 2.35 -23.73 -6.95
N VAL A 35 1.66 -24.25 -7.97
CA VAL A 35 0.32 -24.82 -7.82
C VAL A 35 0.37 -26.17 -7.09
N ALA A 36 -0.45 -26.29 -6.03
CA ALA A 36 -0.69 -27.55 -5.35
C ALA A 36 -2.09 -27.60 -4.74
N VAL A 37 -2.67 -28.79 -4.67
CA VAL A 37 -4.01 -29.02 -4.08
C VAL A 37 -4.05 -28.77 -2.57
N THR A 38 -2.89 -28.76 -1.92
CA THR A 38 -2.73 -28.49 -0.48
C THR A 38 -2.55 -27.02 -0.16
N ASN A 39 -2.30 -26.17 -1.17
CA ASN A 39 -2.17 -24.73 -0.96
C ASN A 39 -3.55 -24.13 -0.63
N ARG A 40 -3.54 -23.11 0.27
CA ARG A 40 -4.76 -22.38 0.66
C ARG A 40 -5.96 -23.27 1.02
N GLY A 41 -5.70 -24.32 1.78
CA GLY A 41 -6.56 -25.47 1.99
C GLY A 41 -7.98 -25.23 2.51
N SER A 42 -8.34 -24.00 2.94
CA SER A 42 -9.71 -23.63 3.33
C SER A 42 -10.53 -22.99 2.18
N GLN A 43 -9.88 -22.66 1.07
CA GLN A 43 -10.51 -22.00 -0.08
C GLN A 43 -10.87 -23.05 -1.15
N ALA A 44 -12.05 -22.92 -1.76
CA ALA A 44 -12.44 -23.69 -2.92
C ALA A 44 -11.76 -23.15 -4.17
N GLY A 45 -10.67 -23.77 -4.58
CA GLY A 45 -9.91 -23.40 -5.77
C GLY A 45 -10.24 -24.21 -7.01
N PRO A 46 -9.50 -23.99 -8.11
CA PRO A 46 -9.50 -24.87 -9.28
C PRO A 46 -9.14 -26.31 -8.90
N VAL A 47 -9.59 -27.28 -9.70
CA VAL A 47 -9.36 -28.73 -9.46
C VAL A 47 -7.88 -29.07 -9.33
N GLY A 48 -6.99 -28.40 -10.07
CA GLY A 48 -5.54 -28.59 -10.00
C GLY A 48 -4.86 -27.97 -8.77
N GLY A 49 -5.61 -27.28 -7.93
CA GLY A 49 -5.08 -26.54 -6.78
C GLY A 49 -4.82 -25.06 -7.07
N MET A 50 -4.23 -24.39 -6.11
CA MET A 50 -3.91 -22.95 -6.16
C MET A 50 -2.42 -22.72 -5.95
N GLY A 51 -1.93 -21.55 -6.34
CA GLY A 51 -0.58 -21.08 -6.05
C GLY A 51 -0.37 -20.73 -4.57
N THR A 52 0.81 -20.23 -4.26
CA THR A 52 1.16 -19.72 -2.94
C THR A 52 1.00 -18.20 -2.88
N ARG A 53 0.92 -17.66 -1.66
CA ARG A 53 0.85 -16.22 -1.41
C ARG A 53 2.22 -15.55 -1.61
N GLU A 54 3.26 -16.25 -1.19
CA GLU A 54 4.63 -15.77 -1.21
C GLU A 54 5.27 -15.99 -2.59
N ASN A 55 6.21 -15.09 -2.96
CA ASN A 55 7.07 -15.25 -4.13
C ASN A 55 8.20 -16.29 -3.86
N ALA A 56 9.17 -16.40 -4.78
CA ALA A 56 10.31 -17.32 -4.65
C ALA A 56 11.20 -17.05 -3.43
N GLN A 57 11.19 -15.80 -2.93
CA GLN A 57 11.95 -15.40 -1.75
C GLN A 57 11.21 -15.67 -0.43
N GLY A 58 9.98 -16.18 -0.46
CA GLY A 58 9.13 -16.36 0.70
C GLY A 58 8.52 -15.05 1.23
N LEU A 59 8.42 -14.01 0.39
CA LEU A 59 7.90 -12.70 0.74
C LEU A 59 6.51 -12.48 0.12
N ASP A 60 5.63 -11.87 0.91
CA ASP A 60 4.31 -11.44 0.46
C ASP A 60 4.41 -10.09 -0.27
N LEU A 61 4.13 -10.07 -1.56
CA LEU A 61 4.23 -8.87 -2.39
C LEU A 61 3.25 -7.77 -1.95
N ASN A 62 2.11 -8.13 -1.36
CA ASN A 62 1.16 -7.18 -0.77
C ASN A 62 1.59 -6.68 0.63
N ARG A 63 2.88 -6.76 0.93
CA ARG A 63 3.55 -6.21 2.12
C ARG A 63 4.85 -5.51 1.75
N ASP A 64 5.09 -5.30 0.45
CA ASP A 64 6.36 -4.79 -0.05
C ASP A 64 6.29 -3.35 -0.63
N GLY A 65 5.13 -2.68 -0.52
CA GLY A 65 4.93 -1.33 -1.06
C GLY A 65 5.86 -0.27 -0.48
N THR A 66 6.34 -0.41 0.74
CA THR A 66 7.27 0.56 1.38
C THR A 66 8.70 0.06 1.47
N LYS A 67 8.90 -1.25 1.64
CA LYS A 67 10.27 -1.78 1.79
C LYS A 67 11.02 -1.96 0.47
N MET A 68 10.33 -2.20 -0.65
CA MET A 68 10.93 -2.35 -1.99
C MET A 68 12.06 -3.38 -2.04
N GLU A 69 11.83 -4.57 -1.48
CA GLU A 69 12.84 -5.62 -1.44
C GLU A 69 12.76 -6.58 -2.61
N THR A 70 11.54 -6.82 -3.08
CA THR A 70 11.32 -7.77 -4.18
C THR A 70 11.48 -7.10 -5.55
N ALA A 71 11.88 -7.89 -6.53
CA ALA A 71 11.97 -7.46 -7.91
C ALA A 71 10.62 -7.01 -8.46
N GLU A 72 9.56 -7.69 -8.07
CA GLU A 72 8.20 -7.43 -8.48
C GLU A 72 7.73 -6.06 -7.98
N ALA A 73 7.95 -5.74 -6.67
CA ALA A 73 7.58 -4.44 -6.12
C ALA A 73 8.35 -3.30 -6.78
N ARG A 74 9.65 -3.47 -7.01
CA ARG A 74 10.49 -2.49 -7.74
C ARG A 74 10.03 -2.31 -9.19
N SER A 75 9.68 -3.39 -9.88
CA SER A 75 9.13 -3.34 -11.24
C SER A 75 7.81 -2.60 -11.29
N MET A 76 6.91 -2.86 -10.32
CA MET A 76 5.64 -2.15 -10.19
C MET A 76 5.88 -0.66 -9.92
N ALA A 77 6.75 -0.29 -8.97
CA ALA A 77 7.08 1.10 -8.68
C ALA A 77 7.68 1.83 -9.89
N SER A 78 8.54 1.15 -10.66
CA SER A 78 9.09 1.68 -11.90
C SER A 78 8.01 1.91 -12.97
N LEU A 79 7.05 0.99 -13.12
CA LEU A 79 5.90 1.14 -14.00
C LEU A 79 5.06 2.37 -13.58
N LEU A 80 4.73 2.48 -12.29
CA LEU A 80 3.96 3.62 -11.77
C LEU A 80 4.70 4.95 -11.98
N THR A 81 6.01 4.98 -11.82
CA THR A 81 6.84 6.18 -12.03
C THR A 81 6.90 6.54 -13.51
N ARG A 82 7.04 5.55 -14.40
CA ARG A 82 7.16 5.76 -15.84
C ARG A 82 5.87 6.21 -16.50
N TYR A 83 4.75 5.56 -16.16
CA TYR A 83 3.47 5.78 -16.83
C TYR A 83 2.54 6.73 -16.07
N GLN A 84 2.77 6.97 -14.79
CA GLN A 84 1.97 7.84 -13.92
C GLN A 84 0.46 7.62 -14.13
N PRO A 85 -0.06 6.40 -13.92
CA PRO A 85 -1.46 6.10 -14.17
C PRO A 85 -2.36 6.96 -13.26
N HIS A 86 -3.51 7.37 -13.77
CA HIS A 86 -4.48 8.12 -12.96
C HIS A 86 -5.24 7.21 -12.00
N VAL A 87 -5.50 5.98 -12.42
CA VAL A 87 -6.22 4.96 -11.64
C VAL A 87 -5.40 3.68 -11.65
N ALA A 88 -5.30 3.00 -10.52
CA ALA A 88 -4.70 1.68 -10.40
C ALA A 88 -5.64 0.75 -9.62
N MET A 89 -5.76 -0.49 -10.08
CA MET A 89 -6.63 -1.50 -9.48
C MET A 89 -5.80 -2.73 -9.14
N ASP A 90 -5.89 -3.18 -7.90
CA ASP A 90 -5.29 -4.41 -7.41
C ASP A 90 -6.40 -5.44 -7.14
N LEU A 91 -6.38 -6.54 -7.89
CA LEU A 91 -7.47 -7.50 -7.95
C LEU A 91 -7.15 -8.72 -7.11
N HIS A 92 -7.86 -8.88 -6.00
CA HIS A 92 -7.64 -9.90 -5.01
C HIS A 92 -8.81 -10.87 -4.86
N THR A 93 -8.53 -11.97 -4.14
CA THR A 93 -9.51 -12.87 -3.55
C THR A 93 -9.23 -12.96 -2.05
N THR A 94 -10.19 -12.54 -1.24
CA THR A 94 -10.07 -12.52 0.22
C THR A 94 -10.28 -13.90 0.83
N ASP A 95 -9.76 -14.12 2.04
CA ASP A 95 -10.19 -15.23 2.90
C ASP A 95 -11.62 -15.05 3.40
N GLY A 96 -12.09 -13.80 3.43
CA GLY A 96 -13.45 -13.42 3.71
C GLY A 96 -13.93 -13.71 5.13
N SER A 97 -14.97 -13.02 5.51
CA SER A 97 -15.77 -13.36 6.68
C SER A 97 -16.67 -14.55 6.35
N ALA A 98 -16.68 -15.59 7.19
CA ALA A 98 -17.34 -16.87 6.88
C ALA A 98 -18.83 -16.76 6.49
N ASN A 99 -19.52 -15.70 6.88
CA ASN A 99 -20.93 -15.49 6.62
C ASN A 99 -21.21 -14.20 5.84
N SER A 100 -20.24 -13.63 5.15
CA SER A 100 -20.48 -12.46 4.30
C SER A 100 -21.43 -12.80 3.15
N GLY A 101 -22.43 -11.96 2.93
CA GLY A 101 -23.34 -12.05 1.79
C GLY A 101 -22.83 -11.34 0.55
N PHE A 102 -21.73 -10.61 0.64
CA PHE A 102 -21.13 -9.90 -0.48
C PHE A 102 -20.25 -10.84 -1.32
N ASN A 103 -20.42 -10.85 -2.64
CA ASN A 103 -19.55 -11.59 -3.56
C ASN A 103 -18.25 -10.85 -3.84
N MET A 104 -18.31 -9.54 -3.76
CA MET A 104 -17.19 -8.63 -3.91
C MET A 104 -17.19 -7.66 -2.75
N THR A 105 -16.02 -7.46 -2.17
CA THR A 105 -15.72 -6.30 -1.34
C THR A 105 -14.60 -5.49 -2.01
N TYR A 106 -14.51 -4.21 -1.69
CA TYR A 106 -13.53 -3.30 -2.26
C TYR A 106 -13.04 -2.34 -1.18
N GLU A 107 -11.87 -1.76 -1.39
CA GLU A 107 -11.37 -0.69 -0.54
C GLU A 107 -10.54 0.30 -1.36
N THR A 108 -10.40 1.49 -0.80
CA THR A 108 -9.46 2.51 -1.25
C THR A 108 -8.34 2.61 -0.22
N SER A 109 -7.41 3.53 -0.41
CA SER A 109 -6.47 3.87 0.65
C SER A 109 -7.22 4.38 1.89
N LEU A 110 -6.88 3.85 3.06
CA LEU A 110 -7.37 4.36 4.35
C LEU A 110 -6.39 5.34 5.01
N ASN A 111 -5.28 5.68 4.36
CA ASN A 111 -4.29 6.60 4.94
C ASN A 111 -4.83 8.05 4.97
N PRO A 112 -4.88 8.71 6.16
CA PRO A 112 -5.41 10.07 6.27
C PRO A 112 -4.58 11.12 5.52
N ASN A 113 -3.34 10.78 5.11
CA ASN A 113 -2.47 11.69 4.36
C ASN A 113 -2.78 11.73 2.86
N ASN A 114 -3.73 10.95 2.37
CA ASN A 114 -4.16 11.04 0.97
C ASN A 114 -4.75 12.43 0.65
N ALA A 115 -4.65 12.84 -0.60
CA ALA A 115 -5.29 14.08 -1.03
C ALA A 115 -6.82 13.99 -0.90
N ASN A 116 -7.43 14.93 -0.18
CA ASN A 116 -8.87 14.93 0.10
C ASN A 116 -9.74 14.85 -1.16
N ALA A 117 -9.32 15.51 -2.26
CA ALA A 117 -10.06 15.48 -3.51
C ALA A 117 -10.10 14.07 -4.14
N GLN A 118 -9.00 13.31 -4.02
CA GLN A 118 -8.96 11.92 -4.49
C GLN A 118 -9.91 11.03 -3.69
N MET A 119 -9.90 11.18 -2.36
CA MET A 119 -10.76 10.36 -1.49
C MET A 119 -12.24 10.65 -1.71
N ARG A 120 -12.60 11.93 -1.92
CA ARG A 120 -13.97 12.30 -2.31
C ARG A 120 -14.37 11.67 -3.63
N LEU A 121 -13.56 11.82 -4.68
CA LEU A 121 -13.88 11.22 -5.98
C LEU A 121 -14.06 9.70 -5.88
N LEU A 122 -13.18 9.02 -5.15
CA LEU A 122 -13.26 7.57 -4.98
C LEU A 122 -14.50 7.14 -4.18
N ARG A 123 -14.72 7.74 -3.00
CA ARG A 123 -15.70 7.22 -2.02
C ARG A 123 -17.10 7.82 -2.19
N ASP A 124 -17.21 9.05 -2.68
CA ASP A 124 -18.48 9.75 -2.77
C ASP A 124 -19.07 9.69 -4.19
N GLU A 125 -18.25 9.38 -5.21
CA GLU A 125 -18.70 9.37 -6.60
C GLU A 125 -18.44 8.04 -7.31
N LEU A 126 -17.17 7.61 -7.50
CA LEU A 126 -16.80 6.47 -8.32
C LEU A 126 -17.34 5.15 -7.75
N LEU A 127 -17.03 4.83 -6.49
CA LEU A 127 -17.48 3.57 -5.88
C LEU A 127 -19.02 3.48 -5.76
N PRO A 128 -19.75 4.53 -5.36
CA PRO A 128 -21.22 4.51 -5.39
C PRO A 128 -21.79 4.32 -6.80
N ALA A 129 -21.20 4.94 -7.83
CA ALA A 129 -21.64 4.77 -9.20
C ALA A 129 -21.46 3.33 -9.69
N ILE A 130 -20.28 2.73 -9.46
CA ILE A 130 -19.98 1.34 -9.82
C ILE A 130 -20.93 0.37 -9.11
N THR A 131 -21.08 0.50 -7.80
CA THR A 131 -21.91 -0.41 -7.00
C THR A 131 -23.39 -0.33 -7.38
N THR A 132 -23.88 0.88 -7.68
CA THR A 132 -25.23 1.10 -8.16
C THR A 132 -25.44 0.45 -9.53
N ALA A 133 -24.49 0.62 -10.46
CA ALA A 133 -24.57 0.04 -11.78
C ALA A 133 -24.56 -1.49 -11.76
N VAL A 134 -23.66 -2.10 -10.96
CA VAL A 134 -23.61 -3.56 -10.81
C VAL A 134 -24.88 -4.11 -10.17
N LYS A 135 -25.40 -3.43 -9.14
CA LYS A 135 -26.66 -3.84 -8.52
C LYS A 135 -27.80 -3.82 -9.51
N ALA A 136 -27.91 -2.77 -10.32
CA ALA A 136 -28.96 -2.62 -11.33
C ALA A 136 -28.85 -3.64 -12.48
N LYS A 137 -27.64 -3.90 -12.97
CA LYS A 137 -27.40 -4.77 -14.14
C LYS A 137 -27.36 -6.26 -13.78
N HIS A 138 -26.85 -6.61 -12.62
CA HIS A 138 -26.48 -7.98 -12.27
C HIS A 138 -27.07 -8.47 -10.94
N GLY A 139 -27.71 -7.59 -10.16
CA GLY A 139 -28.30 -7.94 -8.87
C GLY A 139 -27.30 -8.21 -7.75
N SER A 140 -25.99 -8.02 -7.99
CA SER A 140 -24.94 -8.26 -6.98
C SER A 140 -24.82 -7.10 -6.01
N ASP A 141 -24.68 -7.44 -4.72
CA ASP A 141 -24.43 -6.49 -3.65
C ASP A 141 -22.93 -6.49 -3.33
N TRP A 142 -22.31 -5.31 -3.34
CA TRP A 142 -20.92 -5.09 -2.99
C TRP A 142 -20.79 -4.09 -1.83
N PHE A 143 -19.72 -4.23 -1.06
CA PHE A 143 -19.48 -3.36 0.08
C PHE A 143 -17.98 -3.16 0.32
N TYR A 144 -17.64 -2.30 1.27
CA TYR A 144 -16.26 -2.07 1.68
C TYR A 144 -15.65 -3.32 2.30
N TYR A 145 -14.37 -3.58 1.99
CA TYR A 145 -13.62 -4.70 2.55
C TYR A 145 -13.52 -4.61 4.07
N GLY A 146 -13.69 -5.74 4.72
CA GLY A 146 -13.67 -5.84 6.17
C GLY A 146 -14.46 -7.02 6.69
N GLY A 147 -14.95 -6.89 7.89
CA GLY A 147 -15.74 -7.93 8.52
C GLY A 147 -16.49 -7.45 9.74
N VAL A 148 -17.40 -8.29 10.21
CA VAL A 148 -18.11 -8.04 11.46
C VAL A 148 -17.24 -8.44 12.65
N SER A 149 -17.09 -7.53 13.59
CA SER A 149 -16.39 -7.75 14.86
C SER A 149 -17.20 -7.23 16.06
N GLY A 150 -16.85 -7.69 17.25
CA GLY A 150 -17.57 -7.37 18.47
C GLY A 150 -18.85 -8.19 18.66
N THR A 151 -19.46 -8.05 19.83
CA THR A 151 -20.72 -8.70 20.23
C THR A 151 -21.67 -7.67 20.83
N GLY A 152 -22.99 -7.94 20.81
CA GLY A 152 -23.99 -7.03 21.35
C GLY A 152 -23.86 -5.62 20.76
N ASP A 153 -23.89 -4.60 21.61
CA ASP A 153 -23.80 -3.18 21.21
C ASP A 153 -22.44 -2.79 20.57
N GLN A 154 -21.41 -3.62 20.72
CA GLN A 154 -20.10 -3.42 20.10
C GLN A 154 -20.01 -4.02 18.69
N ARG A 155 -21.04 -4.72 18.25
CA ARG A 155 -21.07 -5.37 16.94
C ARG A 155 -21.09 -4.34 15.82
N ALA A 156 -20.13 -4.43 14.92
CA ALA A 156 -19.94 -3.48 13.84
C ALA A 156 -19.24 -4.12 12.64
N TRP A 157 -19.46 -3.60 11.45
CA TRP A 157 -18.60 -3.86 10.32
C TRP A 157 -17.38 -2.92 10.38
N ARG A 158 -16.19 -3.48 10.28
CA ARG A 158 -14.94 -2.72 10.31
C ARG A 158 -14.09 -3.06 9.10
N SER A 159 -13.62 -2.04 8.40
CA SER A 159 -12.52 -2.19 7.43
C SER A 159 -11.25 -2.66 8.14
N ASP A 160 -10.32 -3.22 7.40
CA ASP A 160 -9.01 -3.60 7.96
C ASP A 160 -8.16 -2.34 8.16
N ALA A 161 -7.89 -1.97 9.42
CA ALA A 161 -7.09 -0.80 9.78
C ALA A 161 -5.67 -0.85 9.22
N GLU A 162 -5.13 -2.05 8.96
CA GLU A 162 -3.82 -2.22 8.35
C GLU A 162 -3.75 -1.62 6.94
N LEU A 163 -4.88 -1.55 6.22
CA LEU A 163 -4.96 -0.90 4.90
C LEU A 163 -4.72 0.62 4.93
N ALA A 164 -4.49 1.22 6.09
CA ALA A 164 -3.98 2.58 6.18
C ALA A 164 -2.46 2.66 5.94
N LYS A 165 -1.76 1.53 5.91
CA LYS A 165 -0.30 1.45 5.73
C LYS A 165 0.07 1.26 4.27
N PRO A 166 1.00 2.05 3.71
CA PRO A 166 1.36 1.95 2.29
C PRO A 166 2.22 0.73 1.93
N ARG A 167 2.50 -0.18 2.88
CA ARG A 167 2.97 -1.53 2.53
C ARG A 167 1.96 -2.28 1.66
N TYR A 168 0.67 -1.95 1.77
CA TYR A 168 -0.42 -2.48 0.96
C TYR A 168 -0.59 -1.67 -0.32
N THR A 169 -0.82 -2.36 -1.42
CA THR A 169 -0.81 -1.76 -2.77
C THR A 169 -1.82 -0.64 -2.95
N SER A 170 -3.07 -0.79 -2.49
CA SER A 170 -4.09 0.27 -2.62
C SER A 170 -3.68 1.57 -1.94
N THR A 171 -3.10 1.48 -0.75
CA THR A 171 -2.61 2.65 -0.02
C THR A 171 -1.31 3.18 -0.60
N TYR A 172 -0.42 2.31 -1.09
CA TYR A 172 0.75 2.73 -1.85
C TYR A 172 0.37 3.57 -3.08
N PHE A 173 -0.66 3.15 -3.81
CA PHE A 173 -1.20 3.95 -4.91
C PHE A 173 -1.72 5.31 -4.42
N GLY A 174 -2.52 5.33 -3.36
CA GLY A 174 -3.12 6.55 -2.82
C GLY A 174 -2.09 7.61 -2.41
N VAL A 175 -1.06 7.24 -1.65
CA VAL A 175 0.00 8.19 -1.21
C VAL A 175 0.94 8.60 -2.35
N ARG A 176 0.85 7.96 -3.50
CA ARG A 176 1.49 8.37 -4.76
C ARG A 176 0.58 9.26 -5.63
N ASN A 177 -0.53 9.71 -5.09
CA ASN A 177 -1.54 10.52 -5.79
C ASN A 177 -2.23 9.78 -6.97
N ILE A 178 -2.32 8.46 -6.91
CA ILE A 178 -3.05 7.61 -7.85
C ILE A 178 -4.38 7.22 -7.21
N LEU A 179 -5.47 7.22 -7.96
CA LEU A 179 -6.76 6.70 -7.51
C LEU A 179 -6.66 5.17 -7.35
N GLY A 180 -6.30 4.74 -6.14
CA GLY A 180 -6.03 3.33 -5.82
C GLY A 180 -7.32 2.61 -5.41
N LEU A 181 -7.58 1.47 -6.02
CA LEU A 181 -8.70 0.58 -5.74
C LEU A 181 -8.18 -0.84 -5.45
N LEU A 182 -8.65 -1.43 -4.37
CA LEU A 182 -8.51 -2.84 -4.05
C LEU A 182 -9.85 -3.51 -4.29
N THR A 183 -9.86 -4.68 -4.93
CA THR A 183 -11.01 -5.57 -4.93
C THR A 183 -10.70 -6.86 -4.23
N GLU A 184 -11.70 -7.42 -3.53
CA GLU A 184 -11.58 -8.67 -2.79
C GLU A 184 -12.81 -9.53 -3.08
N THR A 185 -12.69 -10.39 -4.09
CA THR A 185 -13.75 -11.36 -4.37
C THR A 185 -13.84 -12.40 -3.26
N TYR A 186 -15.05 -12.84 -2.96
CA TYR A 186 -15.30 -13.72 -1.83
C TYR A 186 -14.74 -15.13 -2.07
N SER A 187 -13.78 -15.55 -1.26
CA SER A 187 -13.04 -16.81 -1.45
C SER A 187 -13.94 -18.07 -1.33
N TYR A 188 -15.07 -17.97 -0.64
CA TYR A 188 -16.04 -19.06 -0.51
C TYR A 188 -17.13 -19.03 -1.58
N ALA A 189 -17.12 -18.07 -2.51
CA ALA A 189 -17.87 -18.13 -3.75
C ALA A 189 -17.18 -19.07 -4.75
N SER A 190 -17.94 -19.58 -5.74
CA SER A 190 -17.35 -20.42 -6.78
C SER A 190 -16.29 -19.67 -7.58
N PHE A 191 -15.36 -20.41 -8.19
CA PHE A 191 -14.32 -19.82 -9.02
C PHE A 191 -14.90 -18.99 -10.17
N LYS A 192 -15.99 -19.50 -10.79
CA LYS A 192 -16.71 -18.78 -11.83
C LYS A 192 -17.30 -17.47 -11.33
N THR A 193 -17.96 -17.49 -10.17
CA THR A 193 -18.55 -16.28 -9.57
C THR A 193 -17.48 -15.24 -9.32
N ARG A 194 -16.33 -15.60 -8.76
CA ARG A 194 -15.21 -14.68 -8.51
C ARG A 194 -14.71 -14.01 -9.80
N ILE A 195 -14.54 -14.77 -10.88
CA ILE A 195 -14.14 -14.22 -12.19
C ILE A 195 -15.18 -13.23 -12.70
N VAL A 196 -16.46 -13.58 -12.64
CA VAL A 196 -17.54 -12.75 -13.18
C VAL A 196 -17.70 -11.46 -12.38
N GLU A 197 -17.65 -11.52 -11.06
CA GLU A 197 -17.72 -10.33 -10.18
C GLU A 197 -16.55 -9.37 -10.44
N THR A 198 -15.31 -9.90 -10.57
CA THR A 198 -14.14 -9.09 -10.93
C THR A 198 -14.30 -8.44 -12.30
N TYR A 199 -14.83 -9.18 -13.26
CA TYR A 199 -15.08 -8.65 -14.60
C TYR A 199 -16.08 -7.50 -14.58
N TRP A 200 -17.19 -7.62 -13.85
CA TRP A 200 -18.17 -6.54 -13.70
C TRP A 200 -17.56 -5.29 -13.03
N PHE A 201 -16.70 -5.50 -12.02
CA PHE A 201 -16.01 -4.38 -11.40
C PHE A 201 -15.12 -3.63 -12.41
N LEU A 202 -14.33 -4.35 -13.18
CA LEU A 202 -13.49 -3.75 -14.22
C LEU A 202 -14.33 -3.03 -15.28
N GLU A 203 -15.42 -3.64 -15.75
CA GLU A 203 -16.29 -3.07 -16.77
C GLU A 203 -16.91 -1.74 -16.32
N GLU A 204 -17.49 -1.70 -15.13
CA GLU A 204 -18.11 -0.49 -14.61
C GLU A 204 -17.07 0.58 -14.24
N SER A 205 -15.91 0.18 -13.72
CA SER A 205 -14.82 1.10 -13.43
C SER A 205 -14.29 1.76 -14.71
N LEU A 206 -14.04 0.99 -15.76
CA LEU A 206 -13.59 1.51 -17.05
C LEU A 206 -14.63 2.41 -17.70
N SER A 207 -15.91 2.06 -17.60
CA SER A 207 -17.02 2.89 -18.08
C SER A 207 -17.08 4.24 -17.36
N TYR A 208 -16.93 4.22 -16.03
CA TYR A 208 -16.88 5.45 -15.22
C TYR A 208 -15.67 6.31 -15.61
N VAL A 209 -14.47 5.73 -15.63
CA VAL A 209 -13.23 6.46 -15.95
C VAL A 209 -13.28 7.04 -17.36
N ALA A 210 -13.80 6.30 -18.33
CA ALA A 210 -13.91 6.79 -19.72
C ALA A 210 -14.87 7.96 -19.86
N SER A 211 -15.97 7.96 -19.09
CA SER A 211 -16.97 9.03 -19.13
C SER A 211 -16.61 10.25 -18.24
N HIS A 212 -15.74 10.09 -17.26
CA HIS A 212 -15.30 11.16 -16.32
C HIS A 212 -13.81 11.45 -16.42
N GLY A 213 -13.19 11.20 -17.57
CA GLY A 213 -11.73 11.29 -17.76
C GLY A 213 -11.14 12.66 -17.42
N ASP A 214 -11.85 13.76 -17.69
CA ASP A 214 -11.40 15.11 -17.33
C ASP A 214 -11.34 15.29 -15.81
N THR A 215 -12.40 14.93 -15.09
CA THR A 215 -12.44 14.96 -13.62
C THR A 215 -11.33 14.12 -13.00
N VAL A 216 -11.13 12.92 -13.50
CA VAL A 216 -10.07 12.00 -13.03
C VAL A 216 -8.68 12.63 -13.21
N ARG A 217 -8.41 13.19 -14.39
CA ARG A 217 -7.12 13.87 -14.68
C ARG A 217 -6.91 15.09 -13.79
N ASP A 218 -7.94 15.92 -13.63
CA ASP A 218 -7.87 17.16 -12.86
C ASP A 218 -7.60 16.89 -11.37
N VAL A 219 -8.27 15.91 -10.78
CA VAL A 219 -8.10 15.51 -9.38
C VAL A 219 -6.67 14.98 -9.15
N VAL A 220 -6.15 14.11 -10.01
CA VAL A 220 -4.78 13.59 -9.91
C VAL A 220 -3.76 14.70 -10.13
N ALA A 221 -3.94 15.54 -11.15
CA ALA A 221 -3.06 16.67 -11.42
C ALA A 221 -3.02 17.67 -10.26
N LYS A 222 -4.16 17.92 -9.62
CA LYS A 222 -4.25 18.77 -8.42
C LYS A 222 -3.47 18.16 -7.25
N ALA A 223 -3.66 16.87 -6.97
CA ALA A 223 -2.95 16.17 -5.91
C ALA A 223 -1.43 16.19 -6.12
N ASN A 224 -0.96 16.03 -7.37
CA ASN A 224 0.47 16.08 -7.71
C ASN A 224 1.10 17.46 -7.54
N ARG A 225 0.31 18.54 -7.60
CA ARG A 225 0.78 19.93 -7.40
C ARG A 225 0.55 20.45 -5.99
N GLU A 226 -0.23 19.75 -5.19
CA GLU A 226 -0.54 20.18 -3.83
C GLU A 226 0.72 20.13 -2.95
N SER A 227 1.06 21.29 -2.36
CA SER A 227 2.14 21.36 -1.37
C SER A 227 1.63 20.88 -0.01
N ILE A 228 2.35 19.92 0.56
CA ILE A 228 2.10 19.47 1.94
C ILE A 228 3.02 20.16 2.96
N ILE A 229 3.96 21.00 2.51
CA ILE A 229 4.90 21.72 3.39
C ILE A 229 4.12 22.58 4.39
N GLY A 230 4.41 22.38 5.68
CA GLY A 230 3.72 23.09 6.75
C GLY A 230 2.36 22.51 7.15
N GLN A 231 1.87 21.47 6.47
CA GLN A 231 0.65 20.77 6.89
C GLN A 231 0.93 19.83 8.06
N GLN A 232 -0.09 19.60 8.89
CA GLN A 232 -0.07 18.54 9.91
C GLN A 232 -0.47 17.23 9.25
N LEU A 233 0.46 16.29 9.16
CA LEU A 233 0.25 14.98 8.59
C LEU A 233 0.19 13.90 9.67
N ALA A 234 -0.64 12.89 9.45
CA ALA A 234 -0.79 11.76 10.35
C ALA A 234 0.47 10.90 10.41
N VAL A 235 0.88 10.55 11.61
CA VAL A 235 1.89 9.51 11.90
C VAL A 235 1.25 8.31 12.59
N ARG A 236 0.05 8.49 13.15
CA ARG A 236 -0.83 7.45 13.70
C ARG A 236 -2.27 7.75 13.31
N GLN A 237 -3.05 6.72 13.14
CA GLN A 237 -4.46 6.80 12.76
C GLN A 237 -5.29 5.72 13.45
N GLN A 238 -6.59 5.94 13.46
CA GLN A 238 -7.60 4.95 13.89
C GLN A 238 -8.80 4.97 12.97
N LEU A 239 -9.51 3.84 12.89
CA LEU A 239 -10.79 3.79 12.19
C LEU A 239 -11.85 4.58 12.96
N VAL A 240 -12.68 5.31 12.22
CA VAL A 240 -13.79 6.07 12.78
C VAL A 240 -15.13 5.55 12.31
N LYS A 241 -16.14 5.70 13.19
CA LYS A 241 -17.51 5.28 12.92
C LYS A 241 -18.16 6.22 11.91
N ALA A 242 -18.76 5.66 10.87
CA ALA A 242 -19.60 6.42 9.95
C ALA A 242 -20.86 6.97 10.68
N PRO A 243 -21.36 8.14 10.26
CA PRO A 243 -22.52 8.76 10.91
C PRO A 243 -23.82 7.97 10.74
N VAL A 244 -23.89 7.11 9.73
CA VAL A 244 -25.10 6.34 9.38
C VAL A 244 -24.79 4.86 9.43
N LEU A 245 -25.76 4.09 9.97
CA LEU A 245 -25.71 2.63 9.95
C LEU A 245 -25.74 2.14 8.50
N GLN A 246 -25.01 1.05 8.25
CA GLN A 246 -24.94 0.43 6.93
C GLN A 246 -25.65 -0.92 6.92
N LYS A 247 -26.33 -1.22 5.81
CA LYS A 247 -26.95 -2.52 5.59
C LYS A 247 -25.88 -3.54 5.26
N ILE A 248 -25.63 -4.46 6.19
CA ILE A 248 -24.70 -5.58 5.99
C ILE A 248 -25.51 -6.82 5.63
N VAL A 249 -25.08 -7.47 4.59
CA VAL A 249 -25.72 -8.68 4.04
C VAL A 249 -24.93 -9.91 4.50
N PHE A 250 -25.66 -10.94 4.92
CA PHE A 250 -25.11 -12.21 5.38
C PHE A 250 -25.66 -13.36 4.57
N ALA A 251 -24.82 -14.32 4.26
CA ALA A 251 -25.20 -15.57 3.63
C ALA A 251 -24.43 -16.73 4.27
N PRO A 252 -25.07 -17.87 4.57
CA PRO A 252 -24.40 -18.99 5.18
C PRO A 252 -23.39 -19.63 4.23
N THR A 253 -22.35 -20.19 4.81
CA THR A 253 -21.44 -21.11 4.11
C THR A 253 -21.67 -22.53 4.60
N ILE A 254 -21.46 -23.50 3.73
CA ILE A 254 -21.43 -24.91 4.07
C ILE A 254 -20.01 -25.43 4.08
N SER A 255 -19.75 -26.42 4.92
CA SER A 255 -18.50 -27.15 4.95
C SER A 255 -18.59 -28.34 3.97
N VAL A 256 -17.68 -28.40 3.00
CA VAL A 256 -17.62 -29.47 2.01
C VAL A 256 -16.31 -30.23 2.23
N ARG A 257 -16.40 -31.58 2.20
CA ARG A 257 -15.20 -32.42 2.35
C ARG A 257 -14.13 -32.03 1.32
N ASN A 258 -12.94 -31.74 1.80
CA ASN A 258 -11.78 -31.58 0.93
C ASN A 258 -11.20 -32.96 0.60
N PRO A 259 -11.19 -33.40 -0.66
CA PRO A 259 -10.71 -34.72 -1.02
C PRO A 259 -9.18 -34.87 -0.88
N TYR A 260 -8.45 -33.75 -0.78
CA TYR A 260 -7.00 -33.75 -0.76
C TYR A 260 -6.40 -33.49 0.63
N VAL A 261 -7.16 -32.84 1.53
CA VAL A 261 -6.70 -32.49 2.87
C VAL A 261 -7.82 -32.80 3.85
N ALA A 262 -7.76 -33.97 4.50
CA ALA A 262 -8.86 -34.51 5.30
C ALA A 262 -9.31 -33.60 6.45
N ASP A 263 -8.37 -32.89 7.08
CA ASP A 263 -8.61 -32.06 8.27
C ASP A 263 -8.93 -30.59 7.93
N ARG A 264 -9.04 -30.25 6.66
CA ARG A 264 -9.33 -28.89 6.19
C ARG A 264 -10.46 -28.89 5.17
N PRO A 265 -11.73 -28.96 5.63
CA PRO A 265 -12.85 -28.90 4.71
C PRO A 265 -12.87 -27.55 3.97
N TYR A 266 -13.30 -27.59 2.71
CA TYR A 266 -13.61 -26.36 1.99
C TYR A 266 -14.80 -25.67 2.64
N ARG A 267 -14.74 -24.36 2.77
CA ARG A 267 -15.93 -23.54 2.96
C ARG A 267 -16.42 -23.10 1.58
N LEU A 268 -17.71 -23.30 1.34
CA LEU A 268 -18.32 -22.88 0.10
C LEU A 268 -19.65 -22.19 0.40
N ARG A 269 -19.87 -21.06 -0.24
CA ARG A 269 -21.21 -20.50 -0.34
C ARG A 269 -21.85 -21.10 -1.58
N PRO A 270 -22.94 -21.88 -1.45
CA PRO A 270 -23.58 -22.46 -2.61
C PRO A 270 -24.08 -21.37 -3.56
N ASP A 271 -23.64 -21.40 -4.82
CA ASP A 271 -24.19 -20.57 -5.87
C ASP A 271 -25.66 -20.99 -6.04
N GLY A 272 -26.58 -20.05 -5.93
CA GLY A 272 -28.00 -20.35 -6.08
C GLY A 272 -28.76 -20.75 -4.82
N LEU A 273 -28.16 -20.58 -3.62
CA LEU A 273 -29.00 -20.40 -2.44
C LEU A 273 -29.87 -19.17 -2.70
N GLY A 274 -31.13 -19.41 -3.09
CA GLY A 274 -32.08 -18.32 -3.32
C GLY A 274 -32.14 -17.35 -2.14
N ASN A 275 -32.72 -16.18 -2.34
CA ASN A 275 -32.83 -15.11 -1.33
C ASN A 275 -33.36 -15.56 0.06
N ALA A 276 -33.92 -16.77 0.18
CA ALA A 276 -34.45 -17.34 1.42
C ALA A 276 -33.41 -17.56 2.52
N HIS A 277 -32.12 -17.61 2.21
CA HIS A 277 -31.03 -17.81 3.17
C HIS A 277 -30.18 -16.55 3.37
N VAL A 278 -30.47 -15.48 2.67
CA VAL A 278 -29.78 -14.21 2.81
C VAL A 278 -30.47 -13.36 3.87
N THR A 279 -29.74 -12.95 4.87
CA THR A 279 -30.22 -12.02 5.92
C THR A 279 -29.49 -10.69 5.83
N SER A 280 -30.03 -9.67 6.46
CA SER A 280 -29.33 -8.39 6.55
C SER A 280 -29.58 -7.73 7.91
N GLU A 281 -28.62 -6.93 8.32
CA GLU A 281 -28.65 -6.19 9.58
C GLU A 281 -28.10 -4.78 9.35
N MET A 282 -28.67 -3.79 10.04
CA MET A 282 -28.14 -2.43 10.05
C MET A 282 -27.06 -2.33 11.14
N LEU A 283 -25.80 -2.22 10.72
CA LEU A 283 -24.66 -2.18 11.63
C LEU A 283 -23.91 -0.85 11.55
N PRO A 284 -23.28 -0.43 12.67
CA PRO A 284 -22.24 0.59 12.63
C PRO A 284 -21.13 0.19 11.65
N PHE A 285 -20.62 1.16 10.91
CA PHE A 285 -19.54 0.97 9.94
C PHE A 285 -18.32 1.82 10.33
N PHE A 286 -17.16 1.21 10.40
CA PHE A 286 -15.88 1.85 10.62
C PHE A 286 -15.03 1.65 9.35
N GLY A 287 -15.17 2.54 8.40
CA GLY A 287 -14.60 2.39 7.05
C GLY A 287 -13.74 3.57 6.58
N THR A 288 -13.49 4.54 7.45
CA THR A 288 -12.56 5.65 7.22
C THR A 288 -11.59 5.74 8.38
N ALA A 289 -10.45 6.39 8.19
CA ALA A 289 -9.48 6.61 9.25
C ALA A 289 -9.22 8.09 9.45
N GLU A 290 -9.01 8.46 10.72
CA GLU A 290 -8.63 9.81 11.14
C GLU A 290 -7.30 9.79 11.91
N PRO A 291 -6.52 10.88 11.86
CA PRO A 291 -5.29 10.99 12.61
C PRO A 291 -5.55 10.91 14.12
N THR A 292 -4.75 10.12 14.84
CA THR A 292 -4.66 10.16 16.30
C THR A 292 -3.42 10.92 16.77
N GLU A 293 -2.39 10.99 15.91
CA GLU A 293 -1.17 11.76 16.13
C GLU A 293 -0.73 12.37 14.81
N THR A 294 -0.33 13.65 14.85
CA THR A 294 0.17 14.37 13.67
C THR A 294 1.51 15.03 13.94
N THR A 295 2.21 15.37 12.86
CA THR A 295 3.41 16.19 12.91
C THR A 295 3.51 17.08 11.69
N LEU A 296 4.26 18.17 11.81
CA LEU A 296 4.48 19.11 10.74
C LEU A 296 5.29 18.47 9.60
N ALA A 297 4.78 18.53 8.38
CA ALA A 297 5.52 18.15 7.19
C ALA A 297 6.59 19.21 6.88
N PRO A 298 7.87 18.84 6.83
CA PRO A 298 8.94 19.80 6.61
C PRO A 298 9.02 20.24 5.14
N ARG A 299 9.85 21.25 4.87
CA ARG A 299 10.25 21.59 3.51
C ARG A 299 11.25 20.60 2.93
N VAL A 300 12.16 20.10 3.80
CA VAL A 300 13.17 19.12 3.42
C VAL A 300 13.41 18.14 4.56
N TRP A 301 13.73 16.90 4.19
CA TRP A 301 14.39 15.92 5.04
C TRP A 301 15.88 15.90 4.69
N VAL A 302 16.74 15.66 5.69
CA VAL A 302 18.18 15.60 5.49
C VAL A 302 18.75 14.38 6.20
N VAL A 303 19.56 13.59 5.49
CA VAL A 303 20.37 12.51 6.08
C VAL A 303 21.82 12.98 6.08
N PRO A 304 22.38 13.45 7.21
CA PRO A 304 23.73 13.92 7.27
C PRO A 304 24.71 12.76 7.13
N ILE A 305 25.79 12.97 6.37
CA ILE A 305 26.92 12.05 6.37
C ILE A 305 27.80 12.35 7.58
N SER A 306 28.20 11.29 8.32
CA SER A 306 29.14 11.49 9.43
C SER A 306 30.56 11.64 8.89
N THR A 307 31.22 12.74 9.23
CA THR A 307 32.61 13.01 8.87
C THR A 307 33.64 12.25 9.71
N THR A 308 33.19 11.52 10.73
CA THR A 308 34.09 10.73 11.58
C THR A 308 34.29 9.33 11.03
N ALA A 309 34.99 9.17 9.92
CA ALA A 309 35.91 8.07 9.55
C ALA A 309 36.41 8.19 8.10
N ALA A 310 37.71 8.30 7.96
CA ALA A 310 38.59 7.96 6.82
C ALA A 310 38.11 8.25 5.38
N SER A 311 38.77 9.23 4.79
CA SER A 311 38.83 9.56 3.35
C SER A 311 39.06 8.35 2.44
N ALA A 312 38.10 8.11 1.52
CA ALA A 312 38.39 7.56 0.21
C ALA A 312 37.42 8.21 -0.80
N PRO A 313 37.88 8.70 -1.94
CA PRO A 313 37.05 9.38 -2.91
C PRO A 313 36.15 8.37 -3.63
N ALA A 314 34.83 8.56 -3.57
CA ALA A 314 33.90 7.86 -4.41
C ALA A 314 33.92 8.50 -5.79
N GLN A 315 34.43 7.80 -6.79
CA GLN A 315 34.24 8.15 -8.19
C GLN A 315 32.77 7.92 -8.56
N ALA A 316 32.12 8.97 -9.05
CA ALA A 316 30.81 8.89 -9.68
C ALA A 316 30.92 8.06 -10.96
N THR A 317 30.46 6.83 -10.93
CA THR A 317 30.25 6.04 -12.13
C THR A 317 28.76 6.06 -12.45
N THR A 318 28.42 6.71 -13.56
CA THR A 318 27.17 6.51 -14.27
C THR A 318 27.14 5.07 -14.78
N ALA A 319 26.54 4.17 -14.05
CA ALA A 319 26.30 2.80 -14.50
C ALA A 319 24.80 2.60 -14.69
N ALA A 320 24.46 2.13 -15.88
CA ALA A 320 23.12 1.62 -16.21
C ALA A 320 22.70 0.50 -15.24
N PRO A 321 21.40 0.28 -15.01
CA PRO A 321 20.94 -0.71 -14.05
C PRO A 321 21.32 -2.11 -14.51
N THR A 322 22.27 -2.71 -13.81
CA THR A 322 22.58 -4.14 -13.97
C THR A 322 21.74 -4.98 -13.03
N ALA A 323 21.30 -6.10 -13.58
CA ALA A 323 20.40 -7.11 -13.04
C ALA A 323 20.68 -7.57 -11.61
N PHE A 324 19.59 -7.69 -10.88
CA PHE A 324 19.22 -8.64 -9.83
C PHE A 324 20.34 -9.41 -9.07
N GLY A 325 20.52 -9.02 -7.84
CA GLY A 325 21.22 -9.80 -6.84
C GLY A 325 21.05 -9.18 -5.48
N GLY A 326 20.26 -9.80 -4.61
CA GLY A 326 20.12 -9.39 -3.20
C GLY A 326 21.48 -9.37 -2.52
N ALA A 327 22.02 -8.21 -2.25
CA ALA A 327 23.29 -8.03 -1.57
C ALA A 327 23.16 -8.37 -0.08
N ARG A 328 23.29 -9.66 0.25
CA ARG A 328 23.79 -10.11 1.54
C ARG A 328 25.32 -10.13 1.48
N GLY A 329 25.91 -8.98 1.28
CA GLY A 329 27.35 -8.78 1.40
C GLY A 329 27.56 -7.62 2.36
N GLY A 330 28.37 -7.77 3.41
CA GLY A 330 28.75 -6.71 4.31
C GLY A 330 29.35 -5.56 3.50
N ALA A 331 28.55 -4.55 3.17
CA ALA A 331 28.99 -3.40 2.40
C ALA A 331 30.14 -2.71 3.16
N ALA A 332 31.25 -2.49 2.49
CA ALA A 332 32.35 -1.70 3.01
C ALA A 332 31.84 -0.29 3.36
N GLY A 333 32.31 0.32 4.44
CA GLY A 333 31.94 1.66 4.84
C GLY A 333 31.45 1.77 6.30
N THR A 334 31.31 3.00 6.76
CA THR A 334 30.80 3.31 8.10
C THR A 334 29.31 2.95 8.23
N PRO A 335 28.77 2.80 9.45
CA PRO A 335 27.33 2.60 9.66
C PRO A 335 26.48 3.64 8.94
N THR A 336 26.88 4.92 8.98
CA THR A 336 26.17 6.02 8.30
C THR A 336 26.21 5.86 6.78
N GLN A 337 27.33 5.47 6.20
CA GLN A 337 27.43 5.25 4.75
C GLN A 337 26.56 4.07 4.29
N ARG A 338 26.52 2.97 5.04
CA ARG A 338 25.64 1.84 4.73
C ARG A 338 24.16 2.21 4.84
N MET A 339 23.79 2.95 5.88
CA MET A 339 22.44 3.46 6.04
C MET A 339 22.04 4.40 4.88
N MET A 340 22.91 5.35 4.54
CA MET A 340 22.67 6.28 3.43
C MET A 340 22.50 5.55 2.10
N ALA A 341 23.33 4.56 1.81
CA ALA A 341 23.19 3.73 0.61
C ALA A 341 21.84 2.98 0.58
N ALA A 342 21.41 2.45 1.72
CA ALA A 342 20.11 1.79 1.83
C ALA A 342 18.93 2.77 1.63
N VAL A 343 19.04 3.98 2.15
CA VAL A 343 18.03 5.04 1.94
C VAL A 343 17.97 5.45 0.48
N ILE A 344 19.12 5.72 -0.15
CA ILE A 344 19.19 6.09 -1.58
C ILE A 344 18.56 5.00 -2.46
N ASP A 345 18.94 3.73 -2.25
CA ASP A 345 18.37 2.60 -2.99
C ASP A 345 16.84 2.56 -2.92
N ARG A 346 16.27 2.85 -1.74
CA ARG A 346 14.81 2.88 -1.59
C ARG A 346 14.16 4.12 -2.21
N LEU A 347 14.79 5.29 -2.08
CA LEU A 347 14.29 6.52 -2.72
C LEU A 347 14.26 6.37 -4.25
N GLU A 348 15.31 5.80 -4.83
CA GLU A 348 15.40 5.50 -6.27
C GLU A 348 14.34 4.49 -6.70
N ALA A 349 14.16 3.39 -5.94
CA ALA A 349 13.13 2.41 -6.22
C ALA A 349 11.72 3.01 -6.22
N HIS A 350 11.45 3.95 -5.34
CA HIS A 350 10.18 4.69 -5.28
C HIS A 350 10.05 5.78 -6.35
N GLY A 351 11.14 6.27 -6.92
CA GLY A 351 11.18 7.44 -7.79
C GLY A 351 11.08 8.78 -7.03
N ILE A 352 11.47 8.81 -5.75
CA ILE A 352 11.51 10.01 -4.92
C ILE A 352 12.77 10.80 -5.25
N ARG A 353 12.62 12.09 -5.55
CA ARG A 353 13.74 12.99 -5.87
C ARG A 353 14.53 13.33 -4.62
N TYR A 354 15.83 13.39 -4.79
CA TYR A 354 16.79 13.84 -3.78
C TYR A 354 17.98 14.55 -4.44
N SER A 355 18.78 15.22 -3.64
CA SER A 355 20.09 15.78 -4.03
C SER A 355 21.13 15.49 -2.97
N ILE A 356 22.39 15.69 -3.31
CA ILE A 356 23.52 15.54 -2.39
C ILE A 356 24.23 16.90 -2.27
N THR A 357 24.53 17.33 -1.04
CA THR A 357 25.21 18.60 -0.80
C THR A 357 26.63 18.57 -1.38
N ALA A 358 26.98 19.60 -2.17
CA ALA A 358 28.28 19.71 -2.80
C ALA A 358 29.39 20.23 -1.86
N ALA A 359 29.01 20.95 -0.81
CA ALA A 359 29.91 21.56 0.16
C ALA A 359 29.29 21.55 1.55
N ASP A 360 30.13 21.78 2.55
CA ASP A 360 29.68 22.03 3.91
C ASP A 360 28.82 23.29 3.94
N GLN A 361 27.65 23.21 4.63
CA GLN A 361 26.74 24.34 4.71
C GLN A 361 26.02 24.40 6.07
N PRO A 362 25.60 25.60 6.51
CA PRO A 362 24.83 25.73 7.74
C PRO A 362 23.46 25.07 7.60
N PHE A 363 23.01 24.43 8.66
CA PHE A 363 21.68 23.85 8.80
C PHE A 363 20.99 24.42 10.05
N SER A 364 19.75 24.86 9.86
CA SER A 364 18.84 25.21 10.92
C SER A 364 17.54 24.46 10.71
N GLY A 365 17.10 23.69 11.69
CA GLY A 365 15.92 22.84 11.60
C GLY A 365 15.71 22.07 12.91
N ASP A 366 15.21 20.86 12.81
CA ASP A 366 14.94 19.98 13.94
C ASP A 366 15.66 18.63 13.78
N ARG A 367 16.05 18.06 14.93
CA ARG A 367 16.49 16.68 15.12
C ARG A 367 15.54 15.96 16.08
N PHE A 368 15.33 14.68 15.90
CA PHE A 368 14.48 13.89 16.79
C PHE A 368 15.32 13.22 17.87
N LYS A 369 15.12 13.63 19.13
CA LYS A 369 15.75 13.02 20.29
C LYS A 369 15.01 11.75 20.68
N ILE A 370 15.72 10.63 20.67
CA ILE A 370 15.15 9.31 20.97
C ILE A 370 15.03 9.16 22.48
N ALA A 371 13.83 8.86 22.96
CA ALA A 371 13.57 8.48 24.35
C ALA A 371 13.59 6.94 24.50
N THR A 372 12.95 6.22 23.58
CA THR A 372 13.01 4.75 23.54
C THR A 372 13.26 4.26 22.12
N ASN A 373 13.95 3.12 22.01
CA ASN A 373 14.19 2.40 20.76
C ASN A 373 13.92 0.91 21.05
N THR A 374 12.77 0.43 20.60
CA THR A 374 12.33 -0.95 20.83
C THR A 374 12.24 -1.71 19.52
N LEU A 375 12.62 -2.97 19.56
CA LEU A 375 12.55 -3.89 18.45
C LEU A 375 11.60 -5.04 18.82
N ASP A 376 10.63 -5.34 17.96
CA ASP A 376 9.74 -6.48 18.19
C ASP A 376 10.56 -7.79 18.26
N ALA A 377 10.12 -8.69 19.12
CA ALA A 377 10.72 -10.03 19.19
C ALA A 377 10.37 -10.89 17.99
N ARG A 378 9.18 -10.66 17.40
CA ARG A 378 8.67 -11.42 16.27
C ARG A 378 9.20 -10.89 14.94
N GLU A 379 9.68 -11.80 14.11
CA GLU A 379 10.01 -11.50 12.72
C GLU A 379 8.73 -11.41 11.85
N TYR A 380 8.77 -10.52 10.89
CA TYR A 380 7.67 -10.27 9.96
C TYR A 380 8.22 -10.00 8.55
N GLN A 381 7.66 -10.66 7.54
CA GLN A 381 8.09 -10.48 6.14
C GLN A 381 9.60 -10.66 5.95
N GLY A 382 10.05 -11.88 6.07
CA GLY A 382 11.47 -12.24 6.09
C GLY A 382 12.06 -12.09 7.49
N SER A 383 13.16 -11.38 7.64
CA SER A 383 13.87 -11.17 8.90
C SER A 383 13.64 -9.81 9.55
N HIS A 384 12.64 -9.05 9.07
CA HIS A 384 12.34 -7.75 9.67
C HIS A 384 11.72 -7.90 11.05
N LYS A 385 12.14 -7.04 11.96
CA LYS A 385 11.53 -6.88 13.28
C LYS A 385 11.05 -5.43 13.39
N ALA A 386 9.77 -5.26 13.62
CA ALA A 386 9.20 -3.92 13.73
C ALA A 386 9.96 -3.09 14.77
N ARG A 387 10.52 -1.97 14.33
CA ARG A 387 11.17 -1.01 15.23
C ARG A 387 10.17 0.09 15.57
N THR A 388 10.17 0.49 16.83
CA THR A 388 9.35 1.62 17.31
C THR A 388 10.25 2.58 18.08
N LEU A 389 10.13 3.86 17.72
CA LEU A 389 10.81 4.94 18.43
C LEU A 389 9.77 5.82 19.14
N THR A 390 10.09 6.24 20.36
CA THR A 390 9.43 7.37 21.01
C THR A 390 10.44 8.48 21.25
N GLY A 391 9.98 9.72 21.33
CA GLY A 391 10.87 10.87 21.50
C GLY A 391 10.19 12.17 21.10
N ALA A 392 11.00 13.20 20.90
CA ALA A 392 10.51 14.52 20.55
C ALA A 392 11.45 15.23 19.57
N TRP A 393 10.87 16.09 18.75
CA TRP A 393 11.62 17.01 17.91
C TRP A 393 12.16 18.17 18.78
N GLU A 394 13.42 18.50 18.62
CA GLU A 394 14.06 19.66 19.23
C GLU A 394 14.85 20.45 18.17
N ALA A 395 14.97 21.75 18.35
CA ALA A 395 15.73 22.61 17.44
C ALA A 395 17.18 22.14 17.32
N ALA A 396 17.71 22.23 16.12
CA ALA A 396 19.11 21.87 15.82
C ALA A 396 19.71 22.87 14.85
N GLU A 397 20.87 23.39 15.26
CA GLU A 397 21.75 24.19 14.42
C GLU A 397 23.10 23.47 14.32
N GLN A 398 23.52 23.18 13.10
CA GLN A 398 24.77 22.47 12.87
C GLN A 398 25.30 22.75 11.46
N THR A 399 26.50 22.32 11.17
CA THR A 399 27.04 22.24 9.81
C THR A 399 26.64 20.90 9.20
N LEU A 400 26.02 20.92 8.04
CA LEU A 400 25.84 19.73 7.21
C LEU A 400 27.11 19.54 6.39
N PRO A 401 27.76 18.38 6.48
CA PRO A 401 28.92 18.08 5.65
C PRO A 401 28.53 17.93 4.17
N ALA A 402 29.47 18.22 3.28
CA ALA A 402 29.39 17.82 1.89
C ALA A 402 29.12 16.31 1.78
N GLY A 403 28.27 15.90 0.86
CA GLY A 403 27.82 14.51 0.72
C GLY A 403 26.55 14.17 1.54
N SER A 404 25.97 15.10 2.28
CA SER A 404 24.69 14.89 2.97
C SER A 404 23.54 14.80 1.96
N LEU A 405 22.59 13.89 2.21
CA LEU A 405 21.42 13.66 1.36
C LEU A 405 20.30 14.62 1.72
N VAL A 406 19.72 15.28 0.73
CA VAL A 406 18.61 16.24 0.88
C VAL A 406 17.42 15.76 0.08
N ILE A 407 16.27 15.57 0.73
CA ILE A 407 15.03 15.11 0.11
C ILE A 407 14.00 16.25 0.18
N PRO A 408 13.76 16.98 -0.92
CA PRO A 408 12.82 18.09 -0.96
C PRO A 408 11.37 17.59 -0.93
N MET A 409 10.49 18.35 -0.26
CA MET A 409 9.08 18.01 -0.14
C MET A 409 8.18 18.76 -1.14
N ASP A 410 8.75 19.53 -2.05
CA ASP A 410 8.09 20.14 -3.20
C ASP A 410 8.07 19.20 -4.42
N GLN A 411 7.64 17.98 -4.21
CA GLN A 411 7.57 16.93 -5.23
C GLN A 411 6.26 16.12 -5.14
N PRO A 412 5.80 15.50 -6.23
CA PRO A 412 4.55 14.72 -6.21
C PRO A 412 4.52 13.59 -5.18
N LEU A 413 5.68 12.97 -4.91
CA LEU A 413 5.80 11.87 -3.96
C LEU A 413 6.08 12.31 -2.51
N ALA A 414 5.81 13.58 -2.18
CA ALA A 414 6.08 14.13 -0.86
C ALA A 414 5.32 13.39 0.28
N ARG A 415 4.07 12.96 0.04
CA ARG A 415 3.29 12.18 1.02
C ARG A 415 3.95 10.85 1.34
N LEU A 416 4.41 10.14 0.32
CA LEU A 416 5.16 8.89 0.49
C LEU A 416 6.50 9.15 1.19
N ALA A 417 7.26 10.17 0.76
CA ALA A 417 8.53 10.53 1.40
C ALA A 417 8.37 10.87 2.88
N PHE A 418 7.28 11.57 3.25
CA PHE A 418 6.95 11.84 4.65
C PHE A 418 6.77 10.55 5.46
N ILE A 419 5.98 9.60 4.98
CA ILE A 419 5.72 8.34 5.67
C ILE A 419 7.01 7.51 5.80
N LEU A 420 7.87 7.51 4.77
CA LEU A 420 9.11 6.73 4.78
C LEU A 420 10.14 7.29 5.76
N LEU A 421 10.18 8.61 5.98
CA LEU A 421 11.27 9.29 6.68
C LEU A 421 10.93 9.75 8.11
N ASP A 422 9.64 9.90 8.49
CA ASP A 422 9.29 10.30 9.85
C ASP A 422 9.63 9.20 10.86
N PRO A 423 10.32 9.52 11.99
CA PRO A 423 10.73 8.53 13.00
C PRO A 423 9.59 7.83 13.72
N ARG A 424 8.36 8.32 13.64
CA ARG A 424 7.19 7.75 14.30
C ARG A 424 6.26 6.98 13.37
N SER A 425 6.59 6.96 12.06
CA SER A 425 5.80 6.20 11.09
C SER A 425 5.83 4.70 11.40
N ASP A 426 4.67 4.07 11.40
CA ASP A 426 4.53 2.62 11.60
C ASP A 426 4.66 1.82 10.29
N ASP A 427 5.10 2.46 9.23
CA ASP A 427 5.37 1.84 7.93
C ASP A 427 6.51 2.51 7.15
N GLY A 428 7.38 3.27 7.85
CA GLY A 428 8.52 3.96 7.28
C GLY A 428 9.82 3.15 7.32
N PHE A 429 10.90 3.77 6.90
CA PHE A 429 12.24 3.17 6.86
C PHE A 429 12.73 2.69 8.22
N MET A 430 12.37 3.40 9.28
CA MET A 430 12.69 3.02 10.65
C MET A 430 12.02 1.69 11.00
N TRP A 431 10.71 1.56 10.73
CA TRP A 431 9.92 0.38 11.03
C TRP A 431 10.45 -0.87 10.29
N TRP A 432 10.89 -0.69 9.03
CA TRP A 432 11.38 -1.75 8.15
C TRP A 432 12.89 -1.99 8.24
N ASN A 433 13.56 -1.50 9.29
CA ASN A 433 15.00 -1.72 9.56
C ASN A 433 15.97 -1.17 8.50
N VAL A 434 15.53 -0.30 7.60
CA VAL A 434 16.37 0.32 6.56
C VAL A 434 17.49 1.17 7.21
N LEU A 435 17.20 1.73 8.40
CA LEU A 435 18.11 2.58 9.16
C LEU A 435 18.92 1.82 10.22
N ASP A 436 18.83 0.49 10.28
CA ASP A 436 19.40 -0.32 11.36
C ASP A 436 20.93 -0.34 11.39
N ALA A 437 21.58 0.00 10.28
CA ALA A 437 23.03 0.21 10.30
C ALA A 437 23.46 1.27 11.34
N VAL A 438 22.58 2.21 11.68
CA VAL A 438 22.79 3.24 12.73
C VAL A 438 21.91 2.96 13.95
N LEU A 439 20.61 2.75 13.80
CA LEU A 439 19.67 2.57 14.91
C LEU A 439 19.88 1.27 15.68
N GLY A 440 20.54 0.29 15.07
CA GLY A 440 20.90 -0.99 15.70
C GLY A 440 22.22 -0.97 16.48
N LEU A 441 22.91 0.17 16.56
CA LEU A 441 24.17 0.29 17.32
C LEU A 441 23.93 0.20 18.83
N SER A 442 24.97 -0.25 19.55
CA SER A 442 25.00 -0.27 21.02
C SER A 442 26.19 0.54 21.50
N PRO A 443 26.01 1.59 22.33
CA PRO A 443 24.69 2.05 22.79
C PRO A 443 23.83 2.63 21.67
N THR A 444 22.50 2.63 21.88
CA THR A 444 21.55 3.26 20.97
C THR A 444 21.91 4.75 20.78
N PRO A 445 21.92 5.27 19.53
CA PRO A 445 22.19 6.69 19.29
C PRO A 445 21.14 7.57 19.98
N ALA A 446 21.55 8.71 20.50
CA ALA A 446 20.67 9.65 21.19
C ALA A 446 19.66 10.32 20.23
N TYR A 447 19.97 10.34 18.93
CA TYR A 447 19.19 11.03 17.92
C TYR A 447 18.91 10.13 16.72
N TYR A 448 17.72 10.34 16.15
CA TYR A 448 17.34 9.76 14.87
C TYR A 448 18.24 10.29 13.75
N PRO A 449 18.68 9.45 12.80
CA PRO A 449 19.69 9.84 11.82
C PRO A 449 19.15 10.71 10.67
N VAL A 450 17.88 11.12 10.72
CA VAL A 450 17.28 12.00 9.72
C VAL A 450 16.81 13.29 10.40
N LEU A 451 17.22 14.41 9.84
CA LEU A 451 16.85 15.77 10.26
C LEU A 451 15.69 16.27 9.40
N ARG A 452 14.99 17.29 9.87
CA ARG A 452 13.98 18.02 9.09
C ARG A 452 14.17 19.52 9.19
N SER A 453 13.79 20.26 8.14
CA SER A 453 13.83 21.72 8.17
C SER A 453 12.67 22.34 7.40
N MET A 454 12.21 23.49 7.87
CA MET A 454 11.33 24.40 7.12
C MET A 454 12.10 25.35 6.21
N ASN A 455 13.42 25.43 6.36
CA ASN A 455 14.29 26.20 5.51
C ASN A 455 14.75 25.36 4.31
N ALA A 456 15.06 26.03 3.19
CA ALA A 456 15.69 25.37 2.06
C ALA A 456 17.14 24.97 2.43
N VAL A 457 17.53 23.77 2.02
CA VAL A 457 18.93 23.28 2.06
C VAL A 457 19.36 23.12 0.61
N LYS A 458 20.52 23.67 0.25
CA LYS A 458 21.03 23.69 -1.13
C LYS A 458 21.91 22.50 -1.47
#